data_4462c5284a63094e84931561fc27eaba
#
_entry.id   4462c5284a63094e84931561fc27eaba
#
_cell.length_a   1.000
_cell.length_b   1.000
_cell.length_c   1.000
_cell.angle_alpha   90.00
_cell.angle_beta   90.00
_cell.angle_gamma   90.00
#
_symmetry.space_group_name_H-M   'P 1'
#
loop_
_entity.id
_entity.type
_entity.pdbx_description
1 polymer ?
#
loop_
_entity_poly.entity_id
_entity_poly.type
_entity_poly.pdbx_seq_one_letter_code
_entity_poly.pdbx_strand_id
1 'polypeptide(L)' 'MTRDVIIDRVIEKIKNRSDVGFKKYGVTLKDDNQSLDIWLTHIQEELMDAVNYIEKVKDVLPHLEFRHKPKK' A
#
# COMPACT_ATOMS: atom_id res chain seq x y z
N MET A 1 10.16 -17.56 1.02
CA MET A 1 11.19 -16.58 0.66
C MET A 1 11.41 -16.56 -0.83
N THR A 2 11.48 -15.40 -1.42
CA THR A 2 11.75 -15.28 -2.83
C THR A 2 13.22 -14.93 -3.04
N ARG A 3 13.65 -14.83 -4.28
CA ARG A 3 15.01 -14.42 -4.56
C ARG A 3 15.13 -12.89 -4.58
N ASP A 4 14.04 -12.20 -4.31
CA ASP A 4 13.99 -10.74 -4.36
C ASP A 4 13.64 -10.22 -2.97
N VAL A 5 14.60 -9.60 -2.31
CA VAL A 5 14.40 -9.12 -0.95
C VAL A 5 13.32 -8.04 -0.88
N ILE A 6 13.11 -7.30 -1.94
CA ILE A 6 12.05 -6.29 -1.96
C ILE A 6 10.68 -6.98 -1.91
N ILE A 7 10.53 -8.04 -2.67
CA ILE A 7 9.27 -8.79 -2.68
C ILE A 7 9.04 -9.47 -1.34
N ASP A 8 10.09 -9.99 -0.73
CA ASP A 8 9.96 -10.60 0.59
C ASP A 8 9.44 -9.61 1.61
N ARG A 9 9.91 -8.36 1.55
CA ARG A 9 9.44 -7.31 2.45
C ARG A 9 7.97 -7.00 2.23
N VAL A 10 7.54 -6.97 0.98
CA VAL A 10 6.14 -6.71 0.67
C VAL A 10 5.26 -7.84 1.20
N ILE A 11 5.69 -9.07 1.00
CA ILE A 11 4.94 -10.22 1.50
C ILE A 11 4.77 -10.15 3.02
N GLU A 12 5.83 -9.81 3.72
CA GLU A 12 5.76 -9.71 5.17
C GLU A 12 4.80 -8.61 5.60
N LYS A 13 4.85 -7.47 4.92
CA LYS A 13 3.94 -6.37 5.22
C LYS A 13 2.49 -6.75 4.98
N ILE A 14 2.23 -7.51 3.92
CA ILE A 14 0.88 -7.97 3.62
C ILE A 14 0.38 -8.87 4.73
N LYS A 15 1.20 -9.80 5.18
CA LYS A 15 0.80 -10.71 6.26
C LYS A 15 0.50 -9.94 7.54
N ASN A 16 1.38 -9.01 7.90
CA ASN A 16 1.20 -8.23 9.12
C ASN A 16 -0.07 -7.38 9.07
N ARG A 17 -0.34 -6.79 7.92
CA ARG A 17 -1.53 -5.99 7.76
C ARG A 17 -2.79 -6.84 7.88
N SER A 18 -2.75 -8.07 7.35
CA SER A 18 -3.86 -9.00 7.46
C SER A 18 -4.14 -9.34 8.93
N ASP A 19 -3.08 -9.58 9.71
CA ASP A 19 -3.24 -9.90 11.12
C ASP A 19 -3.84 -8.73 11.90
N VAL A 20 -3.37 -7.53 11.62
CA VAL A 20 -3.91 -6.32 12.26
C VAL A 20 -5.38 -6.18 11.94
N GLY A 21 -5.75 -6.38 10.68
CA GLY A 21 -7.15 -6.30 10.28
C GLY A 21 -8.02 -7.32 10.97
N PHE A 22 -7.52 -8.54 11.09
CA PHE A 22 -8.29 -9.60 11.76
C PHE A 22 -8.50 -9.26 13.24
N LYS A 23 -7.47 -8.76 13.90
CA LYS A 23 -7.60 -8.39 15.31
C LYS A 23 -8.59 -7.24 15.48
N LYS A 24 -8.62 -6.34 14.53
CA LYS A 24 -9.48 -5.17 14.64
C LYS A 24 -10.93 -5.45 14.29
N TYR A 25 -11.17 -6.26 13.26
CA TYR A 25 -12.53 -6.47 12.76
C TYR A 25 -13.11 -7.84 13.08
N GLY A 26 -12.29 -8.79 13.48
CA GLY A 26 -12.77 -10.09 13.90
C GLY A 26 -13.12 -11.06 12.79
N VAL A 27 -12.86 -10.68 11.54
CA VAL A 27 -13.13 -11.56 10.41
C VAL A 27 -11.97 -11.51 9.43
N THR A 28 -11.80 -12.58 8.67
CA THR A 28 -10.82 -12.61 7.59
C THR A 28 -11.46 -11.97 6.36
N LEU A 29 -10.63 -11.60 5.41
CA LEU A 29 -11.14 -11.06 4.16
C LEU A 29 -12.08 -12.06 3.47
N LYS A 30 -11.74 -13.34 3.54
CA LYS A 30 -12.56 -14.37 2.92
C LYS A 30 -13.97 -14.39 3.50
N ASP A 31 -14.09 -14.15 4.80
CA ASP A 31 -15.39 -14.23 5.48
C ASP A 31 -16.12 -12.90 5.58
N ASP A 32 -15.51 -11.84 5.09
CA ASP A 32 -16.14 -10.52 5.13
C ASP A 32 -17.01 -10.34 3.90
N ASN A 33 -18.31 -10.47 4.10
CA ASN A 33 -19.28 -10.50 3.00
C ASN A 33 -19.98 -9.17 2.75
N GLN A 34 -19.23 -8.11 2.66
CA GLN A 34 -19.80 -6.83 2.32
C GLN A 34 -20.25 -6.84 0.87
N SER A 35 -21.15 -5.93 0.53
CA SER A 35 -21.67 -5.86 -0.84
C SER A 35 -20.56 -5.46 -1.81
N LEU A 36 -20.74 -5.82 -3.06
CA LEU A 36 -19.77 -5.48 -4.09
C LEU A 36 -19.56 -3.98 -4.20
N ASP A 37 -20.63 -3.23 -4.01
CA ASP A 37 -20.58 -1.79 -4.05
C ASP A 37 -19.66 -1.22 -2.98
N ILE A 38 -19.72 -1.77 -1.77
CA ILE A 38 -18.85 -1.33 -0.69
C ILE A 38 -17.39 -1.69 -0.98
N TRP A 39 -17.16 -2.88 -1.53
CA TRP A 39 -15.81 -3.28 -1.89
C TRP A 39 -15.21 -2.35 -2.94
N LEU A 40 -16.01 -1.96 -3.92
CA LEU A 40 -15.54 -1.02 -4.95
C LEU A 40 -15.20 0.33 -4.36
N THR A 41 -16.00 0.79 -3.40
CA THR A 41 -15.72 2.05 -2.72
C THR A 41 -14.42 2.00 -1.95
N HIS A 42 -14.17 0.89 -1.24
CA HIS A 42 -12.90 0.74 -0.53
C HIS A 42 -11.72 0.77 -1.47
N ILE A 43 -11.82 0.07 -2.60
CA ILE A 43 -10.74 0.05 -3.58
C ILE A 43 -10.49 1.45 -4.11
N GLN A 44 -11.55 2.16 -4.43
CA GLN A 44 -11.44 3.50 -4.96
C GLN A 44 -10.73 4.43 -3.99
N GLU A 45 -11.13 4.35 -2.72
CA GLU A 45 -10.51 5.19 -1.69
C GLU A 45 -9.03 4.90 -1.55
N GLU A 46 -8.66 3.63 -1.58
CA GLU A 46 -7.24 3.27 -1.46
C GLU A 46 -6.43 3.71 -2.66
N LEU A 47 -7.02 3.66 -3.84
CA LEU A 47 -6.33 4.13 -5.03
C LEU A 47 -6.13 5.63 -4.98
N MET A 48 -7.11 6.36 -4.46
CA MET A 48 -6.96 7.81 -4.31
C MET A 48 -5.88 8.15 -3.29
N ASP A 49 -5.81 7.39 -2.21
CA ASP A 49 -4.76 7.59 -1.23
C ASP A 49 -3.39 7.35 -1.86
N ALA A 50 -3.29 6.32 -2.69
CA ALA A 50 -2.02 6.02 -3.36
C ALA A 50 -1.59 7.17 -4.26
N VAL A 51 -2.55 7.76 -4.97
CA VAL A 51 -2.25 8.91 -5.84
C VAL A 51 -1.73 10.08 -5.01
N ASN A 52 -2.37 10.32 -3.87
CA ASN A 52 -1.96 11.41 -2.99
C ASN A 52 -0.55 11.20 -2.44
N TYR A 53 -0.24 9.96 -2.06
CA TYR A 53 1.08 9.65 -1.54
C TYR A 53 2.16 9.81 -2.61
N ILE A 54 1.84 9.42 -3.84
CA ILE A 54 2.75 9.61 -4.95
C ILE A 54 3.04 11.10 -5.14
N GLU A 55 2.00 11.92 -5.10
CA GLU A 55 2.18 13.35 -5.28
C GLU A 55 3.05 13.93 -4.16
N LYS A 56 2.84 13.47 -2.94
CA LYS A 56 3.66 13.91 -1.83
C LYS A 56 5.13 13.55 -2.04
N VAL A 57 5.38 12.34 -2.50
CA VAL A 57 6.76 11.90 -2.74
C VAL A 57 7.38 12.76 -3.82
N LYS A 58 6.64 13.05 -4.88
CA LYS A 58 7.14 13.90 -5.95
C LYS A 58 7.47 15.31 -5.47
N ASP A 59 6.71 15.79 -4.50
CA ASP A 59 6.95 17.10 -3.95
C ASP A 59 8.25 17.12 -3.14
N VAL A 60 8.53 16.06 -2.43
CA VAL A 60 9.71 15.97 -1.57
C VAL A 60 10.95 15.58 -2.37
N LEU A 61 10.78 14.77 -3.38
CA LEU A 61 11.88 14.19 -4.13
C LEU A 61 12.89 15.19 -4.68
N PRO A 62 12.48 16.32 -5.24
CA PRO A 62 13.45 17.28 -5.76
C PRO A 62 14.43 17.78 -4.69
N HIS A 63 14.00 17.81 -3.45
CA HIS A 63 14.87 18.25 -2.37
C HIS A 63 15.91 17.20 -2.03
N LEU A 64 15.64 15.96 -2.40
CA LEU A 64 16.55 14.87 -2.12
C LEU A 64 17.46 14.60 -3.29
N GLU A 65 16.99 14.94 -4.49
CA GLU A 65 17.72 14.61 -5.69
C GLU A 65 18.98 15.36 -5.90
N PHE A 66 19.20 16.44 -5.20
CA PHE A 66 20.42 17.16 -5.40
C PHE A 66 21.60 16.29 -4.99
N ARG A 67 21.32 15.16 -4.34
CA ARG A 67 22.37 14.28 -3.94
C ARG A 67 22.98 13.58 -5.10
N HIS A 68 22.22 13.35 -6.15
CA HIS A 68 22.78 12.81 -7.35
C HIS A 68 22.05 13.44 -8.48
N LYS A 69 22.80 14.00 -9.36
CA LYS A 69 22.28 14.80 -10.37
C LYS A 69 21.50 14.05 -11.30
N PRO A 70 20.41 14.56 -11.73
CA PRO A 70 19.62 13.96 -12.76
C PRO A 70 20.47 14.07 -14.00
N LYS A 71 20.39 13.13 -14.80
CA LYS A 71 21.08 13.19 -15.95
C LYS A 71 20.42 13.93 -16.94
N LYS A 72 20.43 14.51 -17.44
CA LYS A 72 19.71 15.23 -18.34
C LYS A 72 19.97 15.61 -18.89
#